data_9b5a99d71a68b4d04b4f7e60020ac108
#
_entry.id   9b5a99d71a68b4d04b4f7e60020ac108
#
_cell.length_a   1.000
_cell.length_b   1.000
_cell.length_c   1.000
_cell.angle_alpha   90.00
_cell.angle_beta   90.00
_cell.angle_gamma   90.00
#
_symmetry.space_group_name_H-M   'P 1'
#
loop_
_entity.id
_entity.type
_entity.pdbx_description
1 polymer ?
#
loop_
_entity_poly.entity_id
_entity_poly.type
_entity_poly.pdbx_seq_one_letter_code
_entity_poly.pdbx_strand_id
1 'polypeptide(L)'
;MNEQLRILRSRGMAVDAGAGHVLRREGYYPIVNGYKDLFLDRKACLTAGDDRYGTDARFDDLYALFLFDRELRELLFSSITCFASMFVRQVRQCFSVVWADGFPRCRHRFPVM
;
A
#
# COMPACT_ATOMS: atom_id res chain seq x y z
N MET A 1 -18.66 -8.88 11.79
CA MET A 1 -18.79 -8.83 10.32
C MET A 1 -20.09 -8.17 9.87
N ASN A 2 -21.23 -8.66 10.31
CA ASN A 2 -22.53 -8.04 9.97
C ASN A 2 -22.63 -6.58 10.42
N GLU A 3 -22.01 -6.24 11.53
CA GLU A 3 -22.00 -4.87 12.06
C GLU A 3 -21.23 -3.91 11.15
N GLN A 4 -20.10 -4.30 10.62
CA GLN A 4 -19.32 -3.49 9.68
C GLN A 4 -20.08 -3.21 8.39
N LEU A 5 -20.76 -4.22 7.85
CA LEU A 5 -21.62 -4.07 6.68
C LEU A 5 -22.81 -3.15 6.97
N ARG A 6 -23.39 -3.26 8.17
CA ARG A 6 -24.49 -2.40 8.61
C ARG A 6 -24.03 -0.94 8.70
N ILE A 7 -22.85 -0.68 9.23
CA ILE A 7 -22.28 0.66 9.33
C ILE A 7 -22.05 1.26 7.93
N LEU A 8 -21.47 0.51 7.00
CA LEU A 8 -21.25 0.98 5.63
C LEU A 8 -22.57 1.35 4.93
N ARG A 9 -23.58 0.50 5.09
CA ARG A 9 -24.93 0.78 4.54
C ARG A 9 -25.59 1.99 5.19
N SER A 10 -25.48 2.13 6.51
CA SER A 10 -26.06 3.28 7.23
C SER A 10 -25.40 4.61 6.85
N ARG A 11 -24.14 4.56 6.41
CA ARG A 11 -23.39 5.70 5.91
C ARG A 11 -23.60 6.01 4.43
N GLY A 12 -24.46 5.25 3.75
CA GLY A 12 -24.88 5.49 2.38
C GLY A 12 -24.10 4.74 1.30
N MET A 13 -23.28 3.76 1.66
CA MET A 13 -22.57 2.93 0.67
C MET A 13 -23.46 1.76 0.20
N ALA A 14 -23.53 1.55 -1.11
CA ALA A 14 -24.15 0.36 -1.68
C ALA A 14 -23.24 -0.84 -1.47
N VAL A 15 -23.70 -1.81 -0.69
CA VAL A 15 -22.92 -3.00 -0.27
C VAL A 15 -23.62 -4.25 -0.75
N ASP A 16 -22.95 -5.00 -1.61
CA ASP A 16 -23.41 -6.28 -2.14
C ASP A 16 -23.18 -7.44 -1.17
N ALA A 17 -23.81 -8.57 -1.45
CA ALA A 17 -23.70 -9.80 -0.63
C ALA A 17 -22.27 -10.34 -0.55
N GLY A 18 -21.44 -10.12 -1.56
CA GLY A 18 -20.03 -10.53 -1.60
C GLY A 18 -19.10 -9.74 -0.70
N ALA A 19 -19.48 -8.53 -0.31
CA ALA A 19 -18.63 -7.62 0.46
C ALA A 19 -18.21 -8.20 1.82
N GLY A 20 -19.09 -8.96 2.48
CA GLY A 20 -18.76 -9.61 3.75
C GLY A 20 -17.64 -10.65 3.63
N HIS A 21 -17.60 -11.36 2.53
CA HIS A 21 -16.55 -12.33 2.24
C HIS A 21 -15.20 -11.63 1.99
N VAL A 22 -15.22 -10.54 1.21
CA VAL A 22 -14.04 -9.73 0.92
C VAL A 22 -13.46 -9.12 2.20
N LEU A 23 -14.31 -8.49 3.01
CA LEU A 23 -13.88 -7.88 4.29
C LEU A 23 -13.34 -8.91 5.28
N ARG A 24 -13.83 -10.14 5.26
CA ARG A 24 -13.32 -11.23 6.09
C ARG A 24 -11.92 -11.67 5.65
N ARG A 25 -11.69 -11.70 4.33
CA ARG A 25 -10.41 -12.15 3.75
C ARG A 25 -9.32 -11.07 3.84
N GLU A 26 -9.63 -9.84 3.46
CA GLU A 26 -8.66 -8.75 3.31
C GLU A 26 -8.62 -7.82 4.54
N GLY A 27 -9.67 -7.80 5.34
CA GLY A 27 -9.83 -6.89 6.47
C GLY A 27 -10.56 -5.60 6.12
N TYR A 28 -11.20 -5.02 7.13
CA TYR A 28 -11.94 -3.76 6.99
C TYR A 28 -11.00 -2.55 6.79
N TYR A 29 -9.98 -2.45 7.63
CA TYR A 29 -9.10 -1.29 7.67
C TYR A 29 -8.33 -1.04 6.37
N PRO A 30 -7.69 -2.03 5.75
CA PRO A 30 -6.94 -1.80 4.51
C PRO A 30 -7.81 -1.33 3.37
N ILE A 31 -9.02 -1.88 3.24
CA ILE A 31 -9.94 -1.54 2.15
C ILE A 31 -10.66 -0.24 2.44
N VAL A 32 -11.40 -0.17 3.53
CA VAL A 32 -12.30 0.96 3.80
C VAL A 32 -11.52 2.20 4.22
N ASN A 33 -10.70 2.13 5.27
CA ASN A 33 -9.99 3.29 5.76
C ASN A 33 -8.86 3.76 4.83
N GLY A 34 -8.34 2.86 4.01
CA GLY A 34 -7.31 3.22 3.03
C GLY A 34 -7.83 4.07 1.87
N TYR A 35 -9.06 3.87 1.44
CA TYR A 35 -9.57 4.46 0.19
C TYR A 35 -10.90 5.20 0.32
N LYS A 36 -11.53 5.22 1.49
CA LYS A 36 -12.85 5.83 1.72
C LYS A 36 -12.92 7.30 1.32
N ASP A 37 -11.85 8.05 1.48
CA ASP A 37 -11.82 9.51 1.27
C ASP A 37 -12.22 9.93 -0.15
N LEU A 38 -11.99 9.07 -1.13
CA LEU A 38 -12.40 9.29 -2.53
C LEU A 38 -13.90 9.13 -2.76
N PHE A 39 -14.58 8.42 -1.87
CA PHE A 39 -16.02 8.08 -1.98
C PHE A 39 -16.89 8.87 -1.00
N LEU A 40 -16.28 9.65 -0.10
CA LEU A 40 -17.01 10.46 0.86
C LEU A 40 -17.57 11.74 0.24
N ASP A 41 -18.80 12.08 0.62
CA ASP A 41 -19.37 13.40 0.37
C ASP A 41 -18.99 14.35 1.51
N ARG A 42 -18.06 15.25 1.22
CA ARG A 42 -17.54 16.19 2.22
C ARG A 42 -18.61 17.07 2.87
N LYS A 43 -19.61 17.50 2.06
CA LYS A 43 -20.72 18.34 2.58
C LYS A 43 -21.61 17.56 3.54
N ALA A 44 -21.95 16.35 3.16
CA ALA A 44 -22.75 15.45 3.98
C ALA A 44 -22.01 15.05 5.27
N CYS A 45 -20.70 14.82 5.21
CA CYS A 45 -19.87 14.53 6.38
C CYS A 45 -19.85 15.70 7.38
N LEU A 46 -19.71 16.93 6.90
CA LEU A 46 -19.70 18.11 7.75
C LEU A 46 -21.07 18.33 8.42
N THR A 47 -22.16 18.07 7.72
CA THR A 47 -23.52 18.22 8.26
C THR A 47 -23.85 17.12 9.28
N ALA A 48 -23.44 15.88 9.01
CA ALA A 48 -23.74 14.73 9.86
C ALA A 48 -22.77 14.55 11.05
N GLY A 49 -21.59 15.15 10.99
CA GLY A 49 -20.52 14.92 11.97
C GLY A 49 -19.91 13.51 11.92
N ASP A 50 -20.17 12.75 10.88
CA ASP A 50 -19.68 11.38 10.66
C ASP A 50 -19.44 11.14 9.16
N ASP A 51 -18.72 10.07 8.84
CA ASP A 51 -18.46 9.69 7.46
C ASP A 51 -19.77 9.41 6.70
N ARG A 52 -19.97 10.09 5.57
CA ARG A 52 -21.09 9.89 4.67
C ARG A 52 -20.57 9.69 3.26
N TYR A 53 -21.00 8.61 2.65
CA TYR A 53 -20.62 8.28 1.27
C TYR A 53 -21.52 9.00 0.26
N GLY A 54 -20.98 9.29 -0.91
CA GLY A 54 -21.74 9.86 -2.01
C GLY A 54 -22.83 8.93 -2.52
N THR A 55 -23.79 9.47 -3.26
CA THR A 55 -24.96 8.72 -3.77
C THR A 55 -24.57 7.55 -4.68
N ASP A 56 -23.44 7.65 -5.36
CA ASP A 56 -22.94 6.62 -6.29
C ASP A 56 -21.86 5.71 -5.69
N ALA A 57 -21.58 5.85 -4.39
CA ALA A 57 -20.54 5.08 -3.72
C ALA A 57 -20.95 3.60 -3.60
N ARG A 58 -20.15 2.73 -4.20
CA ARG A 58 -20.33 1.28 -4.17
C ARG A 58 -19.12 0.60 -3.55
N PHE A 59 -19.36 -0.45 -2.79
CA PHE A 59 -18.30 -1.25 -2.21
C PHE A 59 -17.41 -1.91 -3.28
N ASP A 60 -18.02 -2.32 -4.39
CA ASP A 60 -17.30 -2.94 -5.51
C ASP A 60 -16.25 -2.00 -6.12
N ASP A 61 -16.59 -0.72 -6.25
CA ASP A 61 -15.68 0.30 -6.79
C ASP A 61 -14.53 0.56 -5.82
N LEU A 62 -14.84 0.61 -4.53
CA LEU A 62 -13.83 0.74 -3.47
C LEU A 62 -12.87 -0.46 -3.47
N TYR A 63 -13.39 -1.65 -3.61
CA TYR A 63 -12.59 -2.87 -3.68
C TYR A 63 -11.78 -2.97 -4.97
N ALA A 64 -12.34 -2.56 -6.10
CA ALA A 64 -11.61 -2.48 -7.36
C ALA A 64 -10.42 -1.53 -7.27
N LEU A 65 -10.58 -0.38 -6.62
CA LEU A 65 -9.49 0.56 -6.37
C LEU A 65 -8.41 -0.04 -5.46
N PHE A 66 -8.80 -0.75 -4.41
CA PHE A 66 -7.87 -1.46 -3.54
C PHE A 66 -7.05 -2.51 -4.30
N LEU A 67 -7.68 -3.30 -5.16
CA LEU A 67 -7.00 -4.29 -6.00
C LEU A 67 -6.04 -3.64 -6.99
N PHE A 68 -6.48 -2.58 -7.66
CA PHE A 68 -5.66 -1.82 -8.61
C PHE A 68 -4.41 -1.26 -7.93
N ASP A 69 -4.56 -0.63 -6.78
CA ASP A 69 -3.43 -0.07 -6.03
C ASP A 69 -2.45 -1.17 -5.57
N ARG A 70 -2.98 -2.32 -5.14
CA ARG A 70 -2.15 -3.47 -4.78
C ARG A 70 -1.33 -3.99 -5.95
N GLU A 71 -1.95 -4.20 -7.11
CA GLU A 71 -1.25 -4.64 -8.32
C GLU A 71 -0.21 -3.62 -8.78
N LEU A 72 -0.55 -2.34 -8.73
CA LEU A 72 0.38 -1.26 -9.08
C LEU A 72 1.58 -1.23 -8.15
N ARG A 73 1.38 -1.39 -6.84
CA ARG A 73 2.47 -1.48 -5.87
C ARG A 73 3.37 -2.68 -6.12
N GLU A 74 2.81 -3.83 -6.43
CA GLU A 74 3.57 -5.04 -6.74
C GLU A 74 4.46 -4.84 -7.97
N LEU A 75 3.92 -4.25 -9.03
CA LEU A 75 4.67 -3.94 -10.24
C LEU A 75 5.80 -2.93 -9.98
N LEU A 76 5.50 -1.84 -9.28
CA LEU A 76 6.48 -0.81 -8.93
C LEU A 76 7.56 -1.37 -7.99
N PHE A 77 7.17 -2.14 -7.00
CA PHE A 77 8.10 -2.75 -6.05
C PHE A 77 9.03 -3.75 -6.73
N SER A 78 8.50 -4.58 -7.63
CA SER A 78 9.28 -5.51 -8.44
C SER A 78 10.28 -4.77 -9.32
N SER A 79 9.86 -3.69 -9.98
CA SER A 79 10.72 -2.86 -10.83
C SER A 79 11.81 -2.17 -10.02
N ILE A 80 11.48 -1.59 -8.88
CA ILE A 80 12.44 -0.94 -7.97
C ILE A 80 13.45 -1.96 -7.43
N THR A 81 12.99 -3.14 -7.03
CA THR A 81 13.86 -4.21 -6.52
C THR A 81 14.82 -4.70 -7.60
N CYS A 82 14.34 -4.87 -8.83
CA CYS A 82 15.17 -5.24 -9.97
C CYS A 82 16.24 -4.18 -10.25
N PHE A 83 15.86 -2.91 -10.29
CA PHE A 83 16.76 -1.78 -10.49
C PHE A 83 17.80 -1.69 -9.37
N ALA A 84 17.39 -1.81 -8.10
CA ALA A 84 18.28 -1.79 -6.96
C ALA A 84 19.30 -2.94 -7.00
N SER A 85 18.87 -4.14 -7.41
CA SER A 85 19.75 -5.30 -7.58
C SER A 85 20.79 -5.09 -8.68
N MET A 86 20.38 -4.49 -9.80
CA MET A 86 21.30 -4.13 -10.89
C MET A 86 22.30 -3.07 -10.42
N PHE A 87 21.85 -2.07 -9.69
CA PHE A 87 22.69 -0.99 -9.17
C PHE A 87 23.72 -1.54 -8.18
N VAL A 88 23.31 -2.38 -7.24
CA VAL A 88 24.23 -3.03 -6.26
C VAL A 88 25.28 -3.88 -6.98
N ARG A 89 24.87 -4.61 -8.03
CA ARG A 89 25.82 -5.38 -8.86
C ARG A 89 26.86 -4.47 -9.50
N GLN A 90 26.43 -3.35 -10.08
CA GLN A 90 27.28 -2.40 -10.75
C GLN A 90 28.29 -1.76 -9.78
N VAL A 91 27.81 -1.31 -8.62
CA VAL A 91 28.66 -0.75 -7.57
C VAL A 91 29.67 -1.78 -7.06
N ARG A 92 29.26 -3.02 -6.84
CA ARG A 92 30.15 -4.11 -6.41
C ARG A 92 31.23 -4.38 -7.44
N GLN A 93 30.89 -4.37 -8.72
CA GLN A 93 31.84 -4.57 -9.80
C GLN A 93 32.87 -3.42 -9.89
N CYS A 94 32.42 -2.16 -9.83
CA CYS A 94 33.30 -0.98 -9.78
C CYS A 94 34.21 -1.03 -8.55
N PHE A 95 33.69 -1.42 -7.40
CA PHE A 95 34.44 -1.53 -6.16
C PHE A 95 35.54 -2.60 -6.23
N SER A 96 35.26 -3.75 -6.85
CA SER A 96 36.25 -4.83 -7.03
C SER A 96 37.39 -4.39 -7.97
N VAL A 97 37.11 -3.62 -9.00
CA VAL A 97 38.12 -3.06 -9.92
C VAL A 97 39.03 -2.07 -9.17
N VAL A 98 38.43 -1.14 -8.40
CA VAL A 98 39.18 -0.14 -7.61
C VAL A 98 40.06 -0.83 -6.55
N TRP A 99 39.60 -1.91 -5.95
CA TRP A 99 40.41 -2.68 -4.97
C TRP A 99 41.50 -3.52 -5.64
N ALA A 100 41.31 -3.97 -6.88
CA ALA A 100 42.34 -4.71 -7.61
C ALA A 100 43.51 -3.83 -8.02
N ASP A 101 43.30 -2.53 -8.27
CA ASP A 101 44.35 -1.59 -8.72
C ASP A 101 45.16 -0.95 -7.59
N GLY A 102 45.18 -1.55 -6.40
CA GLY A 102 46.17 -1.22 -5.39
C GLY A 102 45.84 -0.07 -4.46
N PHE A 103 44.65 -0.06 -3.91
CA PHE A 103 44.39 0.75 -2.73
C PHE A 103 45.33 0.26 -1.57
N PRO A 104 46.08 1.13 -0.95
CA PRO A 104 46.91 0.71 0.15
C PRO A 104 46.03 0.12 1.24
N ARG A 105 46.31 -1.11 1.60
CA ARG A 105 45.65 -1.77 2.73
C ARG A 105 45.85 -0.91 3.97
N CYS A 106 44.95 -0.04 4.27
CA CYS A 106 44.85 0.52 5.60
C CYS A 106 44.54 -0.65 6.55
N ARG A 107 45.56 -1.22 7.12
CA ARG A 107 45.44 -2.08 8.29
C ARG A 107 44.94 -1.21 9.45
N HIS A 108 43.66 -0.90 9.44
CA HIS A 108 43.04 -0.52 10.69
C HIS A 108 42.90 -1.79 11.52
N ARG A 109 43.94 -2.05 12.28
CA ARG A 109 43.87 -2.93 13.42
C ARG A 109 42.90 -2.27 14.39
N PHE A 110 41.61 -2.68 14.34
CA PHE A 110 40.71 -2.36 15.44
C PHE A 110 41.29 -3.01 16.69
N PRO A 111 41.53 -2.26 17.76
CA PRO A 111 41.87 -2.89 19.00
C PRO A 111 40.66 -3.68 19.47
N VAL A 112 40.79 -4.97 19.48
CA VAL A 112 39.82 -5.87 20.11
C VAL A 112 40.00 -5.65 21.62
N MET A 113 39.00 -4.96 22.20
CA MET A 113 38.85 -4.96 23.65
C MET A 113 37.97 -6.08 24.09
#